data_c3b94b1114563e6aa5c90830aa242b07
#
_entry.id   c3b94b1114563e6aa5c90830aa242b07
#
_cell.length_a   1.000
_cell.length_b   1.000
_cell.length_c   1.000
_cell.angle_alpha   90.00
_cell.angle_beta   90.00
_cell.angle_gamma   90.00
#
_symmetry.space_group_name_H-M   'P 1'
#
loop_
_entity.id
_entity.type
_entity.pdbx_description
1 polymer ?
#
loop_
_entity_poly.entity_id
_entity_poly.type
_entity_poly.pdbx_seq_one_letter_code
_entity_poly.pdbx_strand_id
1 'polypeptide(L)'
;MTARGNILVADDDAAIRTVLNQALSRVGHDVRVTSNASTLWRWVAAGEGDLVITDVVMPDENAFDMLPRIKKARPELPVIVMSAQNTFMTAIRASETGAYEYLPKPFDLTELLNIVNRALAEPKRPKLDSRAEEQPETMPLVGRSAAMQDIYRMLARMMQTDLTVMISGESGTGKELVARALHEYGRRRGGPFVAINMAAIPRDLIESELFGHEKGAFTGAQNRSTGRFEQAEGGTLFLDEIGDMPMEAQTRLLRVLQQGEYTTVGGRTPIKTDVRIVAATNKDLRTLINQGLFREDLFYRLNVVPLRLPALRERSEDVPDLVRHFFKQGASEGLQTKRISAGGIELMKRYPWPGNVRELENLVRRLAALYSQDEISAEIIEAELKTGERPVVPGVGPLIPDDLSIGQXVEHFLQRYFASFAGELPPSGLYQRILAEVEYPLVLASMTATRGNQIKAAELLGLNRNTLRKKIRELGVNVYKASRQP
;
A
#
# COMPACT_ATOMS: atom_id res chain seq x y z
N MET A 1 -0.11 -31.26 -23.51
CA MET A 1 -0.44 -30.88 -24.90
C MET A 1 -1.16 -29.53 -24.85
N THR A 2 -0.59 -28.49 -25.46
CA THR A 2 -1.25 -27.17 -25.57
C THR A 2 -2.48 -27.30 -26.46
N ALA A 3 -3.62 -26.80 -26.03
CA ALA A 3 -4.85 -26.79 -26.81
C ALA A 3 -4.66 -25.88 -28.03
N ARG A 4 -4.77 -26.46 -29.23
CA ARG A 4 -4.68 -25.72 -30.49
C ARG A 4 -5.95 -24.88 -30.65
N GLY A 5 -5.82 -23.59 -30.82
CA GLY A 5 -6.96 -22.65 -30.95
C GLY A 5 -6.79 -21.69 -32.11
N ASN A 6 -7.92 -21.16 -32.59
CA ASN A 6 -7.99 -20.11 -33.62
C ASN A 6 -8.02 -18.76 -32.89
N ILE A 7 -6.98 -17.94 -33.07
CA ILE A 7 -6.79 -16.67 -32.35
C ILE A 7 -6.97 -15.49 -33.31
N LEU A 8 -7.86 -14.57 -32.94
CA LEU A 8 -8.10 -13.34 -33.70
C LEU A 8 -7.32 -12.20 -33.04
N VAL A 9 -6.46 -11.54 -33.81
CA VAL A 9 -5.60 -10.44 -33.31
C VAL A 9 -5.95 -9.14 -34.03
N ALA A 10 -6.23 -8.09 -33.27
CA ALA A 10 -6.47 -6.76 -33.81
C ALA A 10 -5.54 -5.73 -33.14
N ASP A 11 -4.75 -5.05 -33.94
CA ASP A 11 -3.80 -4.01 -33.48
C ASP A 11 -3.49 -3.12 -34.68
N ASP A 12 -3.41 -1.81 -34.50
CA ASP A 12 -3.10 -0.89 -35.60
C ASP A 12 -1.61 -0.91 -35.99
N ASP A 13 -0.73 -1.32 -35.06
CA ASP A 13 0.72 -1.42 -35.29
C ASP A 13 1.06 -2.72 -36.06
N ALA A 14 1.60 -2.58 -37.26
CA ALA A 14 2.00 -3.69 -38.13
C ALA A 14 3.14 -4.55 -37.48
N ALA A 15 4.04 -3.91 -36.74
CA ALA A 15 5.14 -4.63 -36.08
C ALA A 15 4.59 -5.56 -34.98
N ILE A 16 3.67 -5.07 -34.17
CA ILE A 16 3.03 -5.86 -33.11
C ILE A 16 2.24 -7.02 -33.72
N ARG A 17 1.45 -6.77 -34.77
CA ARG A 17 0.72 -7.84 -35.47
C ARG A 17 1.66 -8.93 -35.98
N THR A 18 2.81 -8.55 -36.53
CA THR A 18 3.80 -9.50 -37.05
C THR A 18 4.39 -10.34 -35.91
N VAL A 19 4.80 -9.70 -34.83
CA VAL A 19 5.38 -10.37 -33.65
C VAL A 19 4.38 -11.35 -33.03
N LEU A 20 3.13 -10.91 -32.83
CA LEU A 20 2.07 -11.76 -32.25
C LEU A 20 1.77 -12.95 -33.15
N ASN A 21 1.63 -12.72 -34.46
CA ASN A 21 1.38 -13.79 -35.43
C ASN A 21 2.49 -14.84 -35.39
N GLN A 22 3.75 -14.43 -35.43
CA GLN A 22 4.90 -15.35 -35.36
C GLN A 22 4.96 -16.10 -34.03
N ALA A 23 4.79 -15.41 -32.90
CA ALA A 23 4.89 -16.05 -31.59
C ALA A 23 3.79 -17.09 -31.35
N LEU A 24 2.55 -16.76 -31.69
CA LEU A 24 1.40 -17.66 -31.50
C LEU A 24 1.41 -18.83 -32.51
N SER A 25 1.80 -18.58 -33.76
CA SER A 25 1.92 -19.66 -34.78
C SER A 25 3.03 -20.66 -34.44
N ARG A 26 4.14 -20.21 -33.85
CA ARG A 26 5.23 -21.12 -33.38
C ARG A 26 4.76 -22.12 -32.33
N VAL A 27 3.79 -21.75 -31.53
CA VAL A 27 3.24 -22.64 -30.47
C VAL A 27 2.10 -23.52 -31.03
N GLY A 28 1.72 -23.31 -32.30
CA GLY A 28 0.78 -24.19 -33.01
C GLY A 28 -0.65 -23.66 -33.10
N HIS A 29 -0.90 -22.39 -32.79
CA HIS A 29 -2.21 -21.75 -32.96
C HIS A 29 -2.42 -21.29 -34.41
N ASP A 30 -3.68 -21.28 -34.85
CA ASP A 30 -4.08 -20.63 -36.10
C ASP A 30 -4.39 -19.14 -35.80
N VAL A 31 -3.73 -18.23 -36.50
CA VAL A 31 -3.79 -16.79 -36.15
C VAL A 31 -4.28 -15.96 -37.36
N ARG A 32 -5.32 -15.18 -37.12
CA ARG A 32 -5.78 -14.18 -38.10
C ARG A 32 -5.56 -12.79 -37.55
N VAL A 33 -4.97 -11.90 -38.33
CA VAL A 33 -4.61 -10.55 -37.91
C VAL A 33 -5.36 -9.49 -38.67
N THR A 34 -5.72 -8.39 -38.02
CA THR A 34 -6.34 -7.22 -38.64
C THR A 34 -5.83 -5.92 -38.01
N SER A 35 -5.98 -4.81 -38.77
CA SER A 35 -5.60 -3.47 -38.28
C SER A 35 -6.78 -2.64 -37.78
N ASN A 36 -8.01 -3.20 -37.78
CA ASN A 36 -9.21 -2.43 -37.42
C ASN A 36 -10.26 -3.28 -36.71
N ALA A 37 -11.04 -2.61 -35.87
CA ALA A 37 -12.09 -3.20 -35.04
C ALA A 37 -13.25 -3.76 -35.87
N SER A 38 -13.62 -3.10 -36.95
CA SER A 38 -14.73 -3.49 -37.80
C SER A 38 -14.55 -4.88 -38.43
N THR A 39 -13.33 -5.21 -38.86
CA THR A 39 -12.99 -6.53 -39.39
C THR A 39 -13.00 -7.57 -38.26
N LEU A 40 -12.43 -7.24 -37.11
CA LEU A 40 -12.46 -8.12 -35.93
C LEU A 40 -13.91 -8.45 -35.55
N TRP A 41 -14.76 -7.44 -35.46
CA TRP A 41 -16.18 -7.63 -35.15
C TRP A 41 -16.87 -8.58 -36.13
N ARG A 42 -16.61 -8.41 -37.43
CA ARG A 42 -17.19 -9.24 -38.48
C ARG A 42 -16.81 -10.72 -38.27
N TRP A 43 -15.55 -11.02 -37.95
CA TRP A 43 -15.10 -12.40 -37.69
C TRP A 43 -15.79 -12.97 -36.43
N VAL A 44 -15.83 -12.18 -35.35
CA VAL A 44 -16.48 -12.61 -34.11
C VAL A 44 -17.98 -12.88 -34.33
N ALA A 45 -18.67 -11.99 -35.06
CA ALA A 45 -20.09 -12.13 -35.39
C ALA A 45 -20.36 -13.34 -36.28
N ALA A 46 -19.40 -13.72 -37.16
CA ALA A 46 -19.47 -14.94 -37.99
C ALA A 46 -19.18 -16.22 -37.18
N GLY A 47 -18.92 -16.14 -35.87
CA GLY A 47 -18.64 -17.29 -35.03
C GLY A 47 -17.19 -17.73 -35.04
N GLU A 48 -16.28 -16.99 -35.66
CA GLU A 48 -14.86 -17.33 -35.80
C GLU A 48 -14.09 -17.01 -34.52
N GLY A 49 -12.98 -17.72 -34.29
CA GLY A 49 -12.06 -17.51 -33.18
C GLY A 49 -12.45 -18.19 -31.88
N ASP A 50 -11.45 -18.73 -31.21
CA ASP A 50 -11.55 -19.32 -29.85
C ASP A 50 -11.06 -18.33 -28.79
N LEU A 51 -10.31 -17.30 -29.22
CA LEU A 51 -9.76 -16.23 -28.37
C LEU A 51 -9.53 -14.98 -29.20
N VAL A 52 -9.75 -13.84 -28.59
CA VAL A 52 -9.48 -12.52 -29.19
C VAL A 52 -8.36 -11.83 -28.43
N ILE A 53 -7.42 -11.22 -29.16
CA ILE A 53 -6.41 -10.29 -28.61
C ILE A 53 -6.60 -8.96 -29.36
N THR A 54 -6.89 -7.87 -28.63
CA THR A 54 -7.19 -6.58 -29.29
C THR A 54 -6.49 -5.42 -28.57
N ASP A 55 -5.98 -4.46 -29.35
CA ASP A 55 -5.58 -3.18 -28.79
C ASP A 55 -6.82 -2.39 -28.33
N VAL A 56 -6.66 -1.55 -27.31
CA VAL A 56 -7.70 -0.63 -26.82
C VAL A 56 -8.01 0.44 -27.87
N VAL A 57 -6.99 1.07 -28.42
CA VAL A 57 -7.13 2.21 -29.34
C VAL A 57 -6.88 1.73 -30.77
N MET A 58 -7.95 1.65 -31.53
CA MET A 58 -7.88 1.33 -32.96
C MET A 58 -8.44 2.48 -33.80
N PRO A 59 -8.05 2.61 -35.09
CA PRO A 59 -8.41 3.77 -35.86
C PRO A 59 -9.91 4.00 -36.05
N ASP A 60 -10.71 2.94 -36.00
CA ASP A 60 -12.14 2.98 -36.32
C ASP A 60 -13.05 2.89 -35.09
N GLU A 61 -12.65 2.22 -34.02
CA GLU A 61 -13.47 2.04 -32.81
C GLU A 61 -12.58 1.69 -31.61
N ASN A 62 -12.98 2.11 -30.40
CA ASN A 62 -12.30 1.73 -29.16
C ASN A 62 -12.75 0.31 -28.74
N ALA A 63 -11.79 -0.52 -28.31
CA ALA A 63 -12.09 -1.90 -27.89
C ALA A 63 -13.08 -1.97 -26.72
N PHE A 64 -13.07 -0.98 -25.82
CA PHE A 64 -14.01 -0.95 -24.69
C PHE A 64 -15.46 -0.72 -25.14
N ASP A 65 -15.69 -0.10 -26.30
CA ASP A 65 -17.03 0.04 -26.87
C ASP A 65 -17.45 -1.24 -27.62
N MET A 66 -16.49 -1.93 -28.21
CA MET A 66 -16.72 -3.19 -28.93
C MET A 66 -16.90 -4.39 -27.97
N LEU A 67 -16.18 -4.43 -26.84
CA LEU A 67 -16.19 -5.57 -25.91
C LEU A 67 -17.59 -5.97 -25.43
N PRO A 68 -18.46 -5.03 -24.98
CA PRO A 68 -19.83 -5.40 -24.56
C PRO A 68 -20.63 -6.05 -25.70
N ARG A 69 -20.41 -5.64 -26.94
CA ARG A 69 -21.04 -6.24 -28.12
C ARG A 69 -20.53 -7.67 -28.35
N ILE A 70 -19.23 -7.88 -28.22
CA ILE A 70 -18.63 -9.22 -28.30
C ILE A 70 -19.23 -10.13 -27.21
N LYS A 71 -19.28 -9.63 -25.96
CA LYS A 71 -19.78 -10.40 -24.81
C LYS A 71 -21.29 -10.70 -24.92
N LYS A 72 -22.04 -9.80 -25.53
CA LYS A 72 -23.47 -10.03 -25.79
C LYS A 72 -23.68 -11.10 -26.87
N ALA A 73 -22.85 -11.13 -27.91
CA ALA A 73 -22.94 -12.09 -29.00
C ALA A 73 -22.31 -13.46 -28.63
N ARG A 74 -21.19 -13.44 -27.93
CA ARG A 74 -20.40 -14.62 -27.54
C ARG A 74 -19.88 -14.49 -26.11
N PRO A 75 -20.72 -14.73 -25.09
CA PRO A 75 -20.34 -14.54 -23.69
C PRO A 75 -19.12 -15.36 -23.25
N GLU A 76 -18.95 -16.53 -23.83
CA GLU A 76 -17.87 -17.46 -23.51
C GLU A 76 -16.54 -17.13 -24.18
N LEU A 77 -16.49 -16.23 -25.18
CA LEU A 77 -15.27 -15.94 -25.93
C LEU A 77 -14.29 -15.13 -25.07
N PRO A 78 -13.12 -15.67 -24.74
CA PRO A 78 -12.13 -14.89 -23.98
C PRO A 78 -11.55 -13.76 -24.84
N VAL A 79 -11.46 -12.55 -24.28
CA VAL A 79 -10.89 -11.39 -24.95
C VAL A 79 -9.75 -10.84 -24.08
N ILE A 80 -8.54 -10.84 -24.61
CA ILE A 80 -7.36 -10.21 -24.01
C ILE A 80 -7.24 -8.80 -24.61
N VAL A 81 -7.18 -7.80 -23.75
CA VAL A 81 -7.09 -6.40 -24.15
C VAL A 81 -5.67 -5.91 -23.95
N MET A 82 -5.04 -5.36 -24.98
CA MET A 82 -3.70 -4.76 -24.92
C MET A 82 -3.83 -3.24 -24.90
N SER A 83 -2.93 -2.54 -24.20
CA SER A 83 -2.94 -1.07 -24.21
C SER A 83 -1.56 -0.47 -23.94
N ALA A 84 -1.26 0.61 -24.68
CA ALA A 84 -0.14 1.49 -24.37
C ALA A 84 -0.49 2.50 -23.25
N GLN A 85 -1.77 2.70 -22.97
CA GLN A 85 -2.26 3.53 -21.87
C GLN A 85 -2.30 2.71 -20.57
N ASN A 86 -1.15 2.59 -19.91
CA ASN A 86 -0.94 1.73 -18.75
C ASN A 86 -1.40 2.42 -17.47
N THR A 87 -2.71 2.73 -17.39
CA THR A 87 -3.31 3.37 -16.22
C THR A 87 -4.20 2.39 -15.46
N PHE A 88 -4.38 2.67 -14.18
CA PHE A 88 -5.31 1.93 -13.31
C PHE A 88 -6.72 1.88 -13.91
N MET A 89 -7.20 3.01 -14.47
CA MET A 89 -8.53 3.08 -15.08
C MET A 89 -8.66 2.18 -16.31
N THR A 90 -7.60 2.04 -17.11
CA THR A 90 -7.60 1.13 -18.26
C THR A 90 -7.79 -0.33 -17.82
N ALA A 91 -7.10 -0.73 -16.75
CA ALA A 91 -7.23 -2.08 -16.18
C ALA A 91 -8.65 -2.32 -15.61
N ILE A 92 -9.23 -1.33 -14.93
CA ILE A 92 -10.60 -1.41 -14.41
C ILE A 92 -11.59 -1.54 -15.57
N ARG A 93 -11.55 -0.65 -16.58
CA ARG A 93 -12.44 -0.69 -17.75
C ARG A 93 -12.38 -2.04 -18.45
N ALA A 94 -11.18 -2.58 -18.61
CA ALA A 94 -11.02 -3.92 -19.20
C ALA A 94 -11.79 -4.98 -18.39
N SER A 95 -11.65 -4.94 -17.06
CA SER A 95 -12.36 -5.88 -16.17
C SER A 95 -13.88 -5.68 -16.20
N GLU A 96 -14.36 -4.45 -16.12
CA GLU A 96 -15.80 -4.11 -16.12
C GLU A 96 -16.48 -4.47 -17.45
N THR A 97 -15.79 -4.27 -18.56
CA THR A 97 -16.33 -4.61 -19.89
C THR A 97 -16.26 -6.11 -20.21
N GLY A 98 -15.72 -6.90 -19.28
CA GLY A 98 -15.70 -8.35 -19.41
C GLY A 98 -14.48 -8.92 -20.13
N ALA A 99 -13.37 -8.19 -20.20
CA ALA A 99 -12.13 -8.74 -20.72
C ALA A 99 -11.68 -9.94 -19.85
N TYR A 100 -11.12 -10.94 -20.49
CA TYR A 100 -10.51 -12.09 -19.81
C TYR A 100 -9.26 -11.66 -19.05
N GLU A 101 -8.42 -10.83 -19.73
CA GLU A 101 -7.18 -10.32 -19.14
C GLU A 101 -6.82 -8.98 -19.79
N TYR A 102 -6.11 -8.13 -19.05
CA TYR A 102 -5.53 -6.87 -19.51
C TYR A 102 -4.01 -7.03 -19.60
N LEU A 103 -3.41 -6.63 -20.72
CA LEU A 103 -1.97 -6.75 -20.96
C LEU A 103 -1.37 -5.39 -21.35
N PRO A 104 -0.62 -4.73 -20.45
CA PRO A 104 0.02 -3.44 -20.75
C PRO A 104 1.16 -3.58 -21.77
N LYS A 105 1.25 -2.66 -22.73
CA LYS A 105 2.38 -2.56 -23.67
C LYS A 105 3.48 -1.67 -23.03
N PRO A 106 4.78 -2.04 -23.14
CA PRO A 106 5.31 -3.27 -23.72
C PRO A 106 5.14 -4.49 -22.81
N PHE A 107 4.94 -5.66 -23.40
CA PHE A 107 4.71 -6.91 -22.65
C PHE A 107 5.72 -8.01 -23.05
N ASP A 108 5.91 -8.96 -22.17
CA ASP A 108 6.73 -10.15 -22.44
C ASP A 108 5.91 -11.19 -23.22
N LEU A 109 6.49 -11.73 -24.30
CA LEU A 109 5.84 -12.74 -25.12
C LEU A 109 5.56 -14.04 -24.34
N THR A 110 6.42 -14.38 -23.39
CA THR A 110 6.21 -15.56 -22.52
C THR A 110 4.96 -15.37 -21.65
N GLU A 111 4.79 -14.18 -21.12
CA GLU A 111 3.60 -13.81 -20.35
C GLU A 111 2.33 -13.93 -21.20
N LEU A 112 2.34 -13.35 -22.39
CA LEU A 112 1.21 -13.43 -23.32
C LEU A 112 0.86 -14.90 -23.63
N LEU A 113 1.84 -15.74 -23.96
CA LEU A 113 1.62 -17.16 -24.27
C LEU A 113 1.03 -17.92 -23.07
N ASN A 114 1.46 -17.61 -21.86
CA ASN A 114 0.90 -18.20 -20.64
C ASN A 114 -0.59 -17.81 -20.46
N ILE A 115 -0.93 -16.54 -20.70
CA ILE A 115 -2.32 -16.05 -20.63
C ILE A 115 -3.18 -16.73 -21.69
N VAL A 116 -2.69 -16.84 -22.92
CA VAL A 116 -3.38 -17.49 -24.03
C VAL A 116 -3.66 -18.96 -23.71
N ASN A 117 -2.65 -19.70 -23.26
CA ASN A 117 -2.80 -21.12 -22.88
C ASN A 117 -3.83 -21.30 -21.77
N ARG A 118 -3.81 -20.43 -20.77
CA ARG A 118 -4.78 -20.46 -19.67
C ARG A 118 -6.20 -20.16 -20.17
N ALA A 119 -6.36 -19.13 -21.01
CA ALA A 119 -7.66 -18.75 -21.55
C ALA A 119 -8.30 -19.83 -22.44
N LEU A 120 -7.49 -20.59 -23.18
CA LEU A 120 -7.97 -21.69 -24.02
C LEU A 120 -8.25 -22.96 -23.23
N ALA A 121 -7.61 -23.16 -22.06
CA ALA A 121 -7.76 -24.35 -21.21
C ALA A 121 -8.95 -24.25 -20.25
N GLU A 122 -9.38 -23.06 -19.87
CA GLU A 122 -10.47 -22.86 -18.91
C GLU A 122 -11.84 -23.24 -19.51
N PRO A 123 -12.70 -23.93 -18.74
CA PRO A 123 -14.06 -24.21 -19.21
C PRO A 123 -14.86 -22.90 -19.33
N LYS A 124 -15.58 -22.78 -20.43
CA LYS A 124 -16.34 -21.58 -20.85
C LYS A 124 -17.48 -21.28 -19.87
N ARG A 125 -17.26 -20.36 -18.92
CA ARG A 125 -18.28 -19.92 -17.95
C ARG A 125 -18.78 -18.52 -18.29
N PRO A 126 -20.09 -18.29 -18.40
CA PRO A 126 -20.61 -16.93 -18.57
C PRO A 126 -20.49 -16.14 -17.25
N LYS A 127 -19.93 -14.94 -17.31
CA LYS A 127 -19.97 -13.96 -16.20
C LYS A 127 -21.19 -13.08 -16.34
N LEU A 128 -21.91 -12.83 -15.24
CA LEU A 128 -23.11 -11.99 -15.21
C LEU A 128 -22.79 -10.49 -15.40
N ASP A 129 -23.78 -9.80 -15.96
CA ASP A 129 -23.75 -8.39 -16.36
C ASP A 129 -23.39 -7.43 -15.21
N SER A 130 -22.45 -6.54 -15.46
CA SER A 130 -22.28 -5.31 -14.69
C SER A 130 -22.52 -4.10 -15.61
N ARG A 131 -23.47 -3.25 -15.23
CA ARG A 131 -23.75 -1.98 -15.92
C ARG A 131 -22.67 -0.95 -15.54
N ALA A 132 -21.99 -0.45 -16.53
CA ALA A 132 -21.03 0.65 -16.38
C ALA A 132 -21.76 2.00 -16.42
N GLU A 133 -21.71 2.75 -15.34
CA GLU A 133 -22.05 4.18 -15.31
C GLU A 133 -20.74 4.97 -15.44
N GLU A 134 -20.73 5.98 -16.30
CA GLU A 134 -19.57 6.86 -16.50
C GLU A 134 -19.27 7.65 -15.22
N GLN A 135 -18.11 7.46 -14.65
CA GLN A 135 -17.62 8.22 -13.50
C GLN A 135 -16.47 9.14 -13.90
N PRO A 136 -16.30 10.30 -13.24
CA PRO A 136 -15.25 11.26 -13.57
C PRO A 136 -13.83 10.72 -13.34
N GLU A 137 -12.92 11.10 -14.21
CA GLU A 137 -11.52 10.66 -14.27
C GLU A 137 -10.63 11.22 -13.13
N THR A 138 -10.92 10.88 -11.89
CA THR A 138 -9.93 11.10 -10.83
C THR A 138 -9.13 9.80 -10.67
N MET A 139 -7.89 9.83 -11.10
CA MET A 139 -6.99 8.68 -10.97
C MET A 139 -6.57 8.50 -9.51
N PRO A 140 -7.09 7.50 -8.77
CA PRO A 140 -6.69 7.30 -7.36
C PRO A 140 -5.27 6.74 -7.21
N LEU A 141 -4.75 6.08 -8.25
CA LEU A 141 -3.43 5.45 -8.23
C LEU A 141 -2.64 5.86 -9.49
N VAL A 142 -1.39 6.30 -9.28
CA VAL A 142 -0.51 6.79 -10.35
C VAL A 142 0.75 5.92 -10.42
N GLY A 143 1.13 5.51 -11.63
CA GLY A 143 2.35 4.76 -11.91
C GLY A 143 2.20 3.92 -13.18
N ARG A 144 3.29 3.78 -13.93
CA ARG A 144 3.36 2.97 -15.17
C ARG A 144 4.36 1.84 -15.07
N SER A 145 5.10 1.77 -13.96
CA SER A 145 6.09 0.73 -13.74
C SER A 145 5.49 -0.68 -13.79
N ALA A 146 6.27 -1.66 -14.18
CA ALA A 146 5.86 -3.06 -14.22
C ALA A 146 5.28 -3.52 -12.86
N ALA A 147 5.92 -3.10 -11.76
CA ALA A 147 5.45 -3.41 -10.41
C ALA A 147 4.03 -2.88 -10.15
N MET A 148 3.72 -1.65 -10.61
CA MET A 148 2.37 -1.09 -10.46
C MET A 148 1.36 -1.75 -11.40
N GLN A 149 1.79 -2.17 -12.60
CA GLN A 149 0.91 -2.91 -13.53
C GLN A 149 0.45 -4.24 -12.91
N ASP A 150 1.32 -4.96 -12.22
CA ASP A 150 0.96 -6.19 -11.49
C ASP A 150 -0.10 -5.89 -10.42
N ILE A 151 0.09 -4.80 -9.66
CA ILE A 151 -0.88 -4.34 -8.66
C ILE A 151 -2.24 -4.05 -9.33
N TYR A 152 -2.25 -3.31 -10.44
CA TYR A 152 -3.50 -2.96 -11.14
C TYR A 152 -4.25 -4.20 -11.64
N ARG A 153 -3.54 -5.18 -12.20
CA ARG A 153 -4.13 -6.45 -12.63
C ARG A 153 -4.74 -7.22 -11.45
N MET A 154 -4.01 -7.28 -10.33
CA MET A 154 -4.51 -7.94 -9.12
C MET A 154 -5.75 -7.22 -8.57
N LEU A 155 -5.73 -5.88 -8.47
CA LEU A 155 -6.86 -5.08 -8.00
C LEU A 155 -8.11 -5.31 -8.88
N ALA A 156 -7.94 -5.25 -10.21
CA ALA A 156 -9.06 -5.46 -11.15
C ALA A 156 -9.75 -6.83 -10.92
N ARG A 157 -8.98 -7.88 -10.62
CA ARG A 157 -9.54 -9.20 -10.28
C ARG A 157 -10.24 -9.19 -8.92
N MET A 158 -9.67 -8.51 -7.92
CA MET A 158 -10.19 -8.50 -6.54
C MET A 158 -11.46 -7.64 -6.37
N MET A 159 -11.68 -6.68 -7.27
CA MET A 159 -12.90 -5.86 -7.27
C MET A 159 -14.16 -6.70 -7.50
N GLN A 160 -14.03 -7.84 -8.20
CA GLN A 160 -15.15 -8.75 -8.47
C GLN A 160 -15.41 -9.75 -7.35
N THR A 161 -14.71 -9.64 -6.20
CA THR A 161 -14.82 -10.58 -5.09
C THR A 161 -15.00 -9.83 -3.76
N ASP A 162 -15.49 -10.53 -2.74
CA ASP A 162 -15.54 -10.03 -1.35
C ASP A 162 -14.44 -10.66 -0.47
N LEU A 163 -13.41 -11.21 -1.09
CA LEU A 163 -12.28 -11.80 -0.36
C LEU A 163 -11.55 -10.75 0.47
N THR A 164 -11.05 -11.18 1.62
CA THR A 164 -10.18 -10.36 2.48
C THR A 164 -8.85 -10.10 1.75
N VAL A 165 -8.41 -8.84 1.73
CA VAL A 165 -7.15 -8.43 1.10
C VAL A 165 -6.21 -7.91 2.19
N MET A 166 -4.99 -8.44 2.22
CA MET A 166 -3.92 -7.99 3.12
C MET A 166 -2.91 -7.17 2.33
N ILE A 167 -2.87 -5.87 2.58
CA ILE A 167 -1.98 -4.92 1.90
C ILE A 167 -0.71 -4.72 2.76
N SER A 168 0.43 -5.15 2.26
CA SER A 168 1.73 -4.92 2.90
C SER A 168 2.54 -3.88 2.12
N GLY A 169 3.34 -3.09 2.84
CA GLY A 169 4.20 -2.08 2.22
C GLY A 169 4.62 -1.02 3.22
N GLU A 170 5.71 -0.36 2.91
CA GLU A 170 6.28 0.69 3.77
C GLU A 170 5.28 1.84 4.01
N SER A 171 5.55 2.63 5.05
CA SER A 171 4.75 3.83 5.31
C SER A 171 4.84 4.79 4.11
N GLY A 172 3.72 5.42 3.74
CA GLY A 172 3.68 6.38 2.64
C GLY A 172 3.64 5.79 1.23
N THR A 173 3.49 4.47 1.06
CA THR A 173 3.39 3.83 -0.28
C THR A 173 2.02 3.97 -0.94
N GLY A 174 0.96 4.32 -0.16
CA GLY A 174 -0.41 4.51 -0.68
C GLY A 174 -1.37 3.36 -0.35
N LYS A 175 -1.16 2.62 0.74
CA LYS A 175 -2.00 1.48 1.15
C LYS A 175 -3.48 1.85 1.28
N GLU A 176 -3.79 3.02 1.85
CA GLU A 176 -5.18 3.50 1.99
C GLU A 176 -5.82 3.78 0.63
N LEU A 177 -5.07 4.36 -0.34
CA LEU A 177 -5.58 4.62 -1.68
C LEU A 177 -5.97 3.31 -2.39
N VAL A 178 -5.17 2.26 -2.18
CA VAL A 178 -5.48 0.91 -2.70
C VAL A 178 -6.77 0.36 -2.06
N ALA A 179 -6.92 0.51 -0.75
CA ALA A 179 -8.13 0.06 -0.05
C ALA A 179 -9.38 0.82 -0.52
N ARG A 180 -9.26 2.14 -0.73
CA ARG A 180 -10.34 2.96 -1.30
C ARG A 180 -10.70 2.51 -2.71
N ALA A 181 -9.70 2.26 -3.56
CA ALA A 181 -9.94 1.78 -4.92
C ALA A 181 -10.66 0.43 -4.93
N LEU A 182 -10.28 -0.51 -4.04
CA LEU A 182 -10.97 -1.79 -3.88
C LEU A 182 -12.44 -1.64 -3.47
N HIS A 183 -12.77 -0.59 -2.74
CA HIS A 183 -14.16 -0.28 -2.34
C HIS A 183 -14.92 0.42 -3.47
N GLU A 184 -14.38 1.56 -3.97
CA GLU A 184 -15.04 2.45 -4.94
C GLU A 184 -15.34 1.76 -6.29
N TYR A 185 -14.47 0.83 -6.70
CA TYR A 185 -14.64 0.07 -7.94
C TYR A 185 -15.05 -1.38 -7.68
N GLY A 186 -15.36 -1.71 -6.41
CA GLY A 186 -15.77 -3.05 -5.99
C GLY A 186 -17.28 -3.25 -5.93
N ARG A 187 -17.67 -4.48 -5.55
CA ARG A 187 -19.08 -4.86 -5.41
C ARG A 187 -19.83 -4.04 -4.35
N ARG A 188 -19.12 -3.56 -3.33
CA ARG A 188 -19.69 -2.85 -2.17
C ARG A 188 -19.58 -1.33 -2.28
N ARG A 189 -19.36 -0.80 -3.50
CA ARG A 189 -19.20 0.65 -3.75
C ARG A 189 -20.41 1.49 -3.27
N GLY A 190 -21.59 0.90 -3.19
CA GLY A 190 -22.80 1.57 -2.68
C GLY A 190 -22.93 1.58 -1.16
N GLY A 191 -22.06 0.86 -0.45
CA GLY A 191 -22.04 0.81 1.01
C GLY A 191 -21.03 1.80 1.61
N PRO A 192 -20.92 1.85 2.94
CA PRO A 192 -19.95 2.74 3.59
C PRO A 192 -18.51 2.21 3.47
N PHE A 193 -17.55 3.13 3.33
CA PHE A 193 -16.12 2.86 3.52
C PHE A 193 -15.70 3.43 4.86
N VAL A 194 -15.37 2.55 5.80
CA VAL A 194 -14.96 2.95 7.16
C VAL A 194 -13.49 2.58 7.34
N ALA A 195 -12.65 3.57 7.61
CA ALA A 195 -11.23 3.38 7.85
C ALA A 195 -10.91 3.57 9.33
N ILE A 196 -10.05 2.73 9.86
CA ILE A 196 -9.53 2.86 11.23
C ILE A 196 -8.02 2.56 11.22
N ASN A 197 -7.24 3.46 11.82
CA ASN A 197 -5.79 3.28 11.94
C ASN A 197 -5.47 2.89 13.40
N MET A 198 -4.97 1.67 13.59
CA MET A 198 -4.67 1.12 14.92
C MET A 198 -3.57 1.88 15.65
N ALA A 199 -2.59 2.41 14.91
CA ALA A 199 -1.48 3.16 15.51
C ALA A 199 -1.92 4.54 16.06
N ALA A 200 -3.05 5.07 15.61
CA ALA A 200 -3.56 6.38 16.02
C ALA A 200 -4.46 6.33 17.27
N ILE A 201 -4.80 5.13 17.75
CA ILE A 201 -5.76 4.92 18.84
C ILE A 201 -5.03 4.34 20.06
N PRO A 202 -5.29 4.85 21.28
CA PRO A 202 -4.78 4.19 22.48
C PRO A 202 -5.19 2.71 22.53
N ARG A 203 -4.26 1.83 22.86
CA ARG A 203 -4.48 0.36 22.81
C ARG A 203 -5.72 -0.10 23.57
N ASP A 204 -5.97 0.51 24.74
CA ASP A 204 -7.11 0.18 25.61
C ASP A 204 -8.46 0.54 24.98
N LEU A 205 -8.49 1.43 23.98
CA LEU A 205 -9.73 1.88 23.30
C LEU A 205 -9.98 1.17 21.97
N ILE A 206 -9.00 0.48 21.39
CA ILE A 206 -9.11 -0.16 20.07
C ILE A 206 -10.31 -1.11 20.03
N GLU A 207 -10.47 -1.93 21.09
CA GLU A 207 -11.58 -2.90 21.17
C GLU A 207 -12.94 -2.21 21.16
N SER A 208 -13.08 -1.13 21.94
CA SER A 208 -14.29 -0.33 22.03
C SER A 208 -14.58 0.41 20.71
N GLU A 209 -13.55 0.95 20.06
CA GLU A 209 -13.70 1.62 18.75
C GLU A 209 -14.16 0.64 17.67
N LEU A 210 -13.59 -0.57 17.64
CA LEU A 210 -13.93 -1.57 16.62
C LEU A 210 -15.33 -2.14 16.81
N PHE A 211 -15.65 -2.59 18.03
CA PHE A 211 -16.85 -3.41 18.31
C PHE A 211 -17.96 -2.64 19.01
N GLY A 212 -17.69 -1.39 19.43
CA GLY A 212 -18.62 -0.62 20.24
C GLY A 212 -18.66 -1.10 21.70
N HIS A 213 -19.36 -0.35 22.56
CA HIS A 213 -19.47 -0.72 23.97
C HIS A 213 -20.86 -0.41 24.53
N GLU A 214 -21.28 -1.20 25.51
CA GLU A 214 -22.49 -0.97 26.28
C GLU A 214 -22.20 0.05 27.41
N LYS A 215 -23.26 0.73 27.87
CA LYS A 215 -23.17 1.62 29.03
C LYS A 215 -22.60 0.85 30.22
N GLY A 216 -21.57 1.40 30.87
CA GLY A 216 -20.92 0.80 32.04
C GLY A 216 -19.89 -0.28 31.73
N ALA A 217 -19.52 -0.49 30.49
CA ALA A 217 -18.54 -1.54 30.09
C ALA A 217 -17.14 -1.30 30.67
N PHE A 218 -16.77 -0.05 30.92
CA PHE A 218 -15.49 0.35 31.55
C PHE A 218 -15.65 1.71 32.22
N THR A 219 -14.66 2.11 33.01
CA THR A 219 -14.65 3.41 33.69
C THR A 219 -14.61 4.54 32.61
N GLY A 220 -15.72 5.29 32.50
CA GLY A 220 -15.89 6.32 31.48
C GLY A 220 -16.95 5.99 30.43
N ALA A 221 -17.45 4.77 30.35
CA ALA A 221 -18.52 4.35 29.42
C ALA A 221 -19.91 4.84 29.90
N GLN A 222 -20.14 6.15 29.80
CA GLN A 222 -21.40 6.77 30.27
C GLN A 222 -22.61 6.41 29.38
N ASN A 223 -22.39 6.24 28.09
CA ASN A 223 -23.41 5.89 27.09
C ASN A 223 -22.96 4.69 26.26
N ARG A 224 -23.90 4.05 25.56
CA ARG A 224 -23.59 3.07 24.52
C ARG A 224 -22.94 3.80 23.34
N SER A 225 -21.92 3.19 22.73
CA SER A 225 -21.30 3.69 21.51
C SER A 225 -21.27 2.62 20.42
N THR A 226 -21.58 3.01 19.19
CA THR A 226 -21.51 2.14 18.01
C THR A 226 -20.07 1.96 17.57
N GLY A 227 -19.69 0.71 17.26
CA GLY A 227 -18.35 0.38 16.76
C GLY A 227 -18.19 0.57 15.26
N ARG A 228 -16.93 0.46 14.79
CA ARG A 228 -16.63 0.56 13.35
C ARG A 228 -17.26 -0.56 12.53
N PHE A 229 -17.43 -1.75 13.11
CA PHE A 229 -18.14 -2.84 12.43
C PHE A 229 -19.59 -2.47 12.12
N GLU A 230 -20.30 -1.88 13.07
CA GLU A 230 -21.68 -1.41 12.90
C GLU A 230 -21.74 -0.31 11.81
N GLN A 231 -20.78 0.64 11.85
CA GLN A 231 -20.69 1.73 10.86
C GLN A 231 -20.39 1.23 9.44
N ALA A 232 -19.66 0.11 9.32
CA ALA A 232 -19.22 -0.46 8.03
C ALA A 232 -20.23 -1.47 7.44
N GLU A 233 -21.36 -1.69 8.11
CA GLU A 233 -22.34 -2.72 7.71
C GLU A 233 -22.78 -2.55 6.24
N GLY A 234 -22.70 -3.64 5.47
CA GLY A 234 -23.00 -3.66 4.03
C GLY A 234 -21.88 -3.08 3.16
N GLY A 235 -20.81 -2.60 3.77
CA GLY A 235 -19.70 -1.91 3.09
C GLY A 235 -18.34 -2.55 3.29
N THR A 236 -17.32 -1.71 3.45
CA THR A 236 -15.91 -2.13 3.62
C THR A 236 -15.31 -1.51 4.87
N LEU A 237 -14.70 -2.33 5.70
CA LEU A 237 -13.90 -1.89 6.86
C LEU A 237 -12.41 -2.01 6.52
N PHE A 238 -11.71 -0.88 6.52
CA PHE A 238 -10.28 -0.82 6.28
C PHE A 238 -9.54 -0.72 7.62
N LEU A 239 -8.74 -1.75 7.93
CA LEU A 239 -7.96 -1.88 9.17
C LEU A 239 -6.50 -1.51 8.86
N ASP A 240 -6.14 -0.26 9.08
CA ASP A 240 -4.75 0.20 8.83
C ASP A 240 -3.87 -0.08 10.05
N GLU A 241 -2.62 -0.41 9.76
CA GLU A 241 -1.58 -0.79 10.75
C GLU A 241 -2.06 -1.90 11.69
N ILE A 242 -2.59 -2.98 11.10
CA ILE A 242 -3.15 -4.15 11.82
C ILE A 242 -2.14 -4.78 12.79
N GLY A 243 -0.84 -4.63 12.52
CA GLY A 243 0.24 -5.12 13.39
C GLY A 243 0.33 -4.42 14.75
N ASP A 244 -0.42 -3.34 14.95
CA ASP A 244 -0.52 -2.63 16.24
C ASP A 244 -1.73 -3.04 17.10
N MET A 245 -2.58 -3.93 16.56
CA MET A 245 -3.79 -4.39 17.24
C MET A 245 -3.46 -5.20 18.50
N PRO A 246 -4.06 -4.89 19.68
CA PRO A 246 -3.88 -5.68 20.92
C PRO A 246 -4.42 -7.12 20.77
N MET A 247 -3.85 -8.06 21.53
CA MET A 247 -4.19 -9.49 21.46
C MET A 247 -5.68 -9.77 21.73
N GLU A 248 -6.30 -8.99 22.62
CA GLU A 248 -7.75 -9.09 22.93
C GLU A 248 -8.58 -8.77 21.70
N ALA A 249 -8.29 -7.65 21.03
CA ALA A 249 -8.97 -7.24 19.81
C ALA A 249 -8.70 -8.23 18.66
N GLN A 250 -7.47 -8.79 18.55
CA GLN A 250 -7.16 -9.84 17.57
C GLN A 250 -8.06 -11.07 17.75
N THR A 251 -8.30 -11.47 19.01
CA THR A 251 -9.15 -12.62 19.33
C THR A 251 -10.60 -12.38 18.90
N ARG A 252 -11.13 -11.18 19.13
CA ARG A 252 -12.48 -10.82 18.68
C ARG A 252 -12.58 -10.72 17.17
N LEU A 253 -11.59 -10.10 16.52
CA LEU A 253 -11.54 -9.99 15.04
C LEU A 253 -11.54 -11.38 14.40
N LEU A 254 -10.78 -12.31 14.96
CA LEU A 254 -10.76 -13.70 14.47
C LEU A 254 -12.16 -14.33 14.52
N ARG A 255 -12.92 -14.11 15.60
CA ARG A 255 -14.30 -14.61 15.71
C ARG A 255 -15.20 -14.00 14.62
N VAL A 256 -15.08 -12.70 14.35
CA VAL A 256 -15.82 -12.06 13.26
C VAL A 256 -15.53 -12.73 11.92
N LEU A 257 -14.23 -12.95 11.62
CA LEU A 257 -13.81 -13.57 10.36
C LEU A 257 -14.22 -15.03 10.22
N GLN A 258 -14.45 -15.73 11.34
CA GLN A 258 -14.86 -17.14 11.35
C GLN A 258 -16.39 -17.33 11.37
N GLN A 259 -17.08 -16.52 12.15
CA GLN A 259 -18.50 -16.72 12.48
C GLN A 259 -19.42 -15.68 11.81
N GLY A 260 -18.88 -14.56 11.35
CA GLY A 260 -19.69 -13.47 10.78
C GLY A 260 -20.48 -12.70 11.83
N GLU A 261 -20.04 -12.74 13.10
CA GLU A 261 -20.74 -12.05 14.19
C GLU A 261 -19.77 -11.58 15.28
N TYR A 262 -20.16 -10.56 16.02
CA TYR A 262 -19.40 -10.01 17.13
C TYR A 262 -20.32 -9.62 18.29
N THR A 263 -19.74 -9.28 19.43
CA THR A 263 -20.47 -8.69 20.57
C THR A 263 -19.82 -7.36 20.94
N THR A 264 -20.64 -6.40 21.40
CA THR A 264 -20.11 -5.14 21.95
C THR A 264 -19.28 -5.40 23.23
N VAL A 265 -18.40 -4.49 23.57
CA VAL A 265 -17.66 -4.58 24.85
C VAL A 265 -18.67 -4.43 26.01
N GLY A 266 -18.70 -5.41 26.91
CA GLY A 266 -19.70 -5.51 27.98
C GLY A 266 -21.04 -6.10 27.55
N GLY A 267 -21.26 -6.29 26.25
CA GLY A 267 -22.48 -6.90 25.72
C GLY A 267 -22.41 -8.43 25.66
N ARG A 268 -23.57 -9.10 25.63
CA ARG A 268 -23.68 -10.57 25.54
C ARG A 268 -24.40 -11.04 24.29
N THR A 269 -25.09 -10.14 23.59
CA THR A 269 -25.90 -10.49 22.40
C THR A 269 -24.99 -10.50 21.17
N PRO A 270 -24.89 -11.63 20.43
CA PRO A 270 -24.17 -11.66 19.16
C PRO A 270 -24.88 -10.77 18.12
N ILE A 271 -24.10 -10.00 17.38
CA ILE A 271 -24.54 -9.11 16.29
C ILE A 271 -23.92 -9.66 15.02
N LYS A 272 -24.75 -10.06 14.06
CA LYS A 272 -24.28 -10.49 12.73
C LYS A 272 -23.76 -9.29 11.96
N THR A 273 -22.74 -9.50 11.14
CA THR A 273 -22.16 -8.44 10.31
C THR A 273 -21.86 -8.95 8.91
N ASP A 274 -22.15 -8.11 7.94
CA ASP A 274 -21.83 -8.33 6.52
C ASP A 274 -20.90 -7.22 6.05
N VAL A 275 -19.59 -7.36 6.37
CA VAL A 275 -18.57 -6.35 6.10
C VAL A 275 -17.41 -6.99 5.35
N ARG A 276 -16.99 -6.38 4.24
CA ARG A 276 -15.74 -6.75 3.57
C ARG A 276 -14.57 -6.17 4.37
N ILE A 277 -13.56 -6.99 4.68
CA ILE A 277 -12.37 -6.55 5.42
C ILE A 277 -11.19 -6.39 4.46
N VAL A 278 -10.55 -5.22 4.54
CA VAL A 278 -9.26 -4.93 3.91
C VAL A 278 -8.30 -4.53 5.04
N ALA A 279 -7.20 -5.24 5.19
CA ALA A 279 -6.21 -4.96 6.24
C ALA A 279 -4.91 -4.46 5.64
N ALA A 280 -4.21 -3.58 6.35
CA ALA A 280 -2.91 -3.05 5.89
C ALA A 280 -1.89 -3.00 7.03
N THR A 281 -0.62 -3.15 6.67
CA THR A 281 0.48 -3.06 7.63
C THR A 281 1.80 -2.69 6.95
N ASN A 282 2.65 -1.96 7.67
CA ASN A 282 4.05 -1.73 7.30
C ASN A 282 4.99 -2.70 8.04
N LYS A 283 4.48 -3.51 8.98
CA LYS A 283 5.27 -4.42 9.81
C LYS A 283 5.32 -5.83 9.23
N ASP A 284 6.40 -6.54 9.50
CA ASP A 284 6.48 -7.97 9.21
C ASP A 284 5.69 -8.76 10.26
N LEU A 285 4.48 -9.19 9.86
CA LEU A 285 3.59 -9.95 10.75
C LEU A 285 4.20 -11.29 11.18
N ARG A 286 5.06 -11.91 10.36
CA ARG A 286 5.72 -13.18 10.73
C ARG A 286 6.67 -12.96 11.90
N THR A 287 7.40 -11.85 11.91
CA THR A 287 8.23 -11.44 13.05
C THR A 287 7.38 -11.22 14.32
N LEU A 288 6.23 -10.53 14.17
CA LEU A 288 5.32 -10.32 15.31
C LEU A 288 4.71 -11.63 15.84
N ILE A 289 4.41 -12.59 14.97
CA ILE A 289 3.95 -13.94 15.37
C ILE A 289 5.02 -14.63 16.21
N ASN A 290 6.27 -14.63 15.74
CA ASN A 290 7.39 -15.25 16.48
C ASN A 290 7.64 -14.59 17.85
N GLN A 291 7.29 -13.31 18.00
CA GLN A 291 7.39 -12.55 19.26
C GLN A 291 6.15 -12.72 20.16
N GLY A 292 5.13 -13.42 19.70
CA GLY A 292 3.87 -13.57 20.44
C GLY A 292 3.01 -12.30 20.49
N LEU A 293 3.26 -11.36 19.58
CA LEU A 293 2.54 -10.08 19.50
C LEU A 293 1.41 -10.09 18.47
N PHE A 294 1.37 -11.12 17.61
CA PHE A 294 0.30 -11.31 16.62
C PHE A 294 -0.06 -12.79 16.54
N ARG A 295 -1.36 -13.09 16.42
CA ARG A 295 -1.85 -14.47 16.37
C ARG A 295 -1.67 -15.06 14.98
N GLU A 296 -1.14 -16.25 14.91
CA GLU A 296 -0.92 -16.99 13.67
C GLU A 296 -2.24 -17.34 12.97
N ASP A 297 -3.26 -17.71 13.75
CA ASP A 297 -4.58 -18.07 13.20
C ASP A 297 -5.28 -16.86 12.53
N LEU A 298 -5.15 -15.69 13.14
CA LEU A 298 -5.67 -14.44 12.57
C LEU A 298 -4.91 -14.09 11.28
N PHE A 299 -3.57 -14.26 11.25
CA PHE A 299 -2.76 -14.01 10.07
C PHE A 299 -3.29 -14.81 8.87
N TYR A 300 -3.52 -16.12 9.03
CA TYR A 300 -4.02 -16.94 7.91
C TYR A 300 -5.44 -16.56 7.48
N ARG A 301 -6.25 -16.04 8.37
CA ARG A 301 -7.63 -15.58 8.05
C ARG A 301 -7.65 -14.22 7.32
N LEU A 302 -6.70 -13.33 7.63
CA LEU A 302 -6.57 -12.03 6.97
C LEU A 302 -5.81 -12.13 5.63
N ASN A 303 -4.82 -12.99 5.57
CA ASN A 303 -3.90 -13.09 4.42
C ASN A 303 -4.43 -14.03 3.32
N VAL A 304 -5.71 -13.86 2.96
CA VAL A 304 -6.34 -14.64 1.88
C VAL A 304 -5.78 -14.19 0.53
N VAL A 305 -5.75 -12.88 0.29
CA VAL A 305 -5.12 -12.30 -0.90
C VAL A 305 -4.02 -11.34 -0.44
N PRO A 306 -2.75 -11.77 -0.48
CA PRO A 306 -1.65 -10.86 -0.17
C PRO A 306 -1.38 -9.90 -1.33
N LEU A 307 -1.28 -8.61 -1.04
CA LEU A 307 -0.96 -7.57 -2.00
C LEU A 307 0.20 -6.73 -1.43
N ARG A 308 1.37 -6.80 -2.08
CA ARG A 308 2.54 -6.04 -1.65
C ARG A 308 2.69 -4.79 -2.50
N LEU A 309 2.60 -3.61 -1.87
CA LEU A 309 2.88 -2.34 -2.55
C LEU A 309 4.38 -2.09 -2.57
N PRO A 310 4.95 -1.83 -3.75
CA PRO A 310 6.39 -1.56 -3.86
C PRO A 310 6.75 -0.21 -3.25
N ALA A 311 7.92 -0.14 -2.62
CA ALA A 311 8.51 1.12 -2.18
C ALA A 311 8.80 2.01 -3.40
N LEU A 312 8.84 3.33 -3.22
CA LEU A 312 9.03 4.25 -4.35
C LEU A 312 10.38 4.03 -5.07
N ARG A 313 11.41 3.64 -4.33
CA ARG A 313 12.71 3.27 -4.91
C ARG A 313 12.67 2.03 -5.82
N GLU A 314 11.68 1.14 -5.64
CA GLU A 314 11.46 -0.05 -6.49
C GLU A 314 10.69 0.29 -7.77
N ARG A 315 10.14 1.51 -7.85
CA ARG A 315 9.38 2.03 -9.00
C ARG A 315 9.79 3.47 -9.32
N SER A 316 11.09 3.76 -9.30
CA SER A 316 11.62 5.11 -9.50
C SER A 316 11.25 5.72 -10.86
N GLU A 317 10.93 4.88 -11.85
CA GLU A 317 10.41 5.30 -13.16
C GLU A 317 9.03 5.99 -13.07
N ASP A 318 8.28 5.79 -11.99
CA ASP A 318 6.99 6.45 -11.75
C ASP A 318 7.14 7.87 -11.17
N VAL A 319 8.32 8.26 -10.69
CA VAL A 319 8.57 9.55 -10.04
C VAL A 319 8.14 10.74 -10.93
N PRO A 320 8.46 10.79 -12.24
CA PRO A 320 8.02 11.92 -13.09
C PRO A 320 6.49 12.03 -13.18
N ASP A 321 5.77 10.90 -13.26
CA ASP A 321 4.31 10.89 -13.35
C ASP A 321 3.67 11.33 -12.02
N LEU A 322 4.22 10.88 -10.90
CA LEU A 322 3.78 11.30 -9.56
C LEU A 322 4.01 12.80 -9.35
N VAL A 323 5.16 13.33 -9.76
CA VAL A 323 5.47 14.77 -9.68
C VAL A 323 4.44 15.58 -10.47
N ARG A 324 4.16 15.17 -11.72
CA ARG A 324 3.14 15.85 -12.55
C ARG A 324 1.75 15.80 -11.89
N HIS A 325 1.41 14.65 -11.34
CA HIS A 325 0.13 14.44 -10.65
C HIS A 325 -0.01 15.39 -9.45
N PHE A 326 1.03 15.47 -8.59
CA PHE A 326 0.97 16.32 -7.39
C PHE A 326 0.97 17.82 -7.73
N PHE A 327 1.68 18.24 -8.79
CA PHE A 327 1.57 19.64 -9.24
C PHE A 327 0.16 19.93 -9.77
N LYS A 328 -0.44 19.01 -10.52
CA LYS A 328 -1.82 19.16 -11.00
C LYS A 328 -2.82 19.24 -9.84
N GLN A 329 -2.66 18.37 -8.85
CA GLN A 329 -3.49 18.36 -7.64
C GLN A 329 -3.30 19.69 -6.85
N GLY A 330 -2.05 20.11 -6.64
CA GLY A 330 -1.76 21.39 -5.98
C GLY A 330 -2.37 22.60 -6.69
N ALA A 331 -2.41 22.56 -8.03
CA ALA A 331 -3.04 23.63 -8.82
C ALA A 331 -4.54 23.76 -8.53
N SER A 332 -5.24 22.64 -8.30
CA SER A 332 -6.67 22.68 -7.90
C SER A 332 -6.86 23.25 -6.48
N GLU A 333 -5.79 23.25 -5.67
CA GLU A 333 -5.76 23.83 -4.31
C GLU A 333 -5.22 25.28 -4.32
N GLY A 334 -4.92 25.85 -5.50
CA GLY A 334 -4.44 27.23 -5.67
C GLY A 334 -2.93 27.38 -5.66
N LEU A 335 -2.16 26.29 -5.65
CA LEU A 335 -0.70 26.36 -5.73
C LEU A 335 -0.24 26.51 -7.18
N GLN A 336 0.94 27.12 -7.38
CA GLN A 336 1.51 27.28 -8.71
C GLN A 336 2.05 25.96 -9.27
N THR A 337 1.70 25.66 -10.53
CA THR A 337 2.28 24.53 -11.25
C THR A 337 3.71 24.88 -11.67
N LYS A 338 4.64 24.01 -11.37
CA LYS A 338 6.07 24.17 -11.71
C LYS A 338 6.54 23.08 -12.67
N ARG A 339 7.65 23.33 -13.35
CA ARG A 339 8.37 22.32 -14.11
C ARG A 339 9.65 21.97 -13.36
N ILE A 340 10.03 20.72 -13.35
CA ILE A 340 11.32 20.31 -12.79
C ILE A 340 12.26 20.03 -13.98
N SER A 341 13.48 20.56 -13.89
CA SER A 341 14.50 20.34 -14.93
C SER A 341 14.81 18.83 -15.08
N ALA A 342 15.30 18.43 -16.24
CA ALA A 342 15.67 17.03 -16.49
C ALA A 342 16.67 16.50 -15.46
N GLY A 343 17.67 17.32 -15.08
CA GLY A 343 18.62 16.98 -14.02
C GLY A 343 17.98 16.79 -12.66
N GLY A 344 17.00 17.64 -12.33
CA GLY A 344 16.22 17.50 -11.09
C GLY A 344 15.42 16.20 -11.03
N ILE A 345 14.78 15.82 -12.13
CA ILE A 345 14.04 14.56 -12.22
C ILE A 345 14.99 13.36 -12.02
N GLU A 346 16.18 13.38 -12.62
CA GLU A 346 17.15 12.28 -12.45
C GLU A 346 17.67 12.18 -11.00
N LEU A 347 17.85 13.30 -10.31
CA LEU A 347 18.18 13.28 -8.88
C LEU A 347 17.04 12.66 -8.06
N MET A 348 15.81 13.05 -8.34
CA MET A 348 14.62 12.50 -7.64
C MET A 348 14.44 10.99 -7.88
N LYS A 349 14.77 10.48 -9.08
CA LYS A 349 14.70 9.04 -9.38
C LYS A 349 15.75 8.24 -8.59
N ARG A 350 16.90 8.83 -8.30
CA ARG A 350 18.01 8.18 -7.57
C ARG A 350 17.85 8.26 -6.05
N TYR A 351 17.02 9.16 -5.56
CA TYR A 351 16.81 9.34 -4.12
C TYR A 351 16.04 8.15 -3.54
N PRO A 352 16.42 7.65 -2.34
CA PRO A 352 15.83 6.42 -1.79
C PRO A 352 14.41 6.54 -1.26
N TRP A 353 13.90 7.76 -1.06
CA TRP A 353 12.52 8.05 -0.62
C TRP A 353 12.11 7.24 0.63
N PRO A 354 12.74 7.44 1.80
CA PRO A 354 12.36 6.69 3.01
C PRO A 354 10.89 6.91 3.42
N GLY A 355 10.31 8.06 3.12
CA GLY A 355 8.87 8.35 3.32
C GLY A 355 8.00 8.07 2.10
N ASN A 356 8.58 7.45 1.05
CA ASN A 356 7.87 6.98 -0.15
C ASN A 356 7.10 8.11 -0.86
N VAL A 357 5.89 7.83 -1.33
CA VAL A 357 5.04 8.76 -2.08
C VAL A 357 4.61 9.96 -1.23
N ARG A 358 4.40 9.74 0.08
CA ARG A 358 4.03 10.85 1.00
C ARG A 358 5.16 11.88 1.12
N GLU A 359 6.41 11.44 1.14
CA GLU A 359 7.57 12.33 1.16
C GLU A 359 7.71 13.09 -0.15
N LEU A 360 7.53 12.41 -1.28
CA LEU A 360 7.55 13.02 -2.61
C LEU A 360 6.44 14.08 -2.75
N GLU A 361 5.21 13.76 -2.32
CA GLU A 361 4.08 14.71 -2.30
C GLU A 361 4.42 15.97 -1.49
N ASN A 362 4.95 15.79 -0.28
CA ASN A 362 5.35 16.89 0.59
C ASN A 362 6.44 17.75 -0.07
N LEU A 363 7.42 17.15 -0.72
CA LEU A 363 8.45 17.89 -1.46
C LEU A 363 7.81 18.71 -2.59
N VAL A 364 6.96 18.11 -3.42
CA VAL A 364 6.31 18.79 -4.54
C VAL A 364 5.44 19.97 -4.04
N ARG A 365 4.70 19.79 -2.94
CA ARG A 365 3.91 20.85 -2.31
C ARG A 365 4.79 22.00 -1.81
N ARG A 366 5.95 21.67 -1.19
CA ARG A 366 6.91 22.71 -0.75
C ARG A 366 7.48 23.49 -1.94
N LEU A 367 7.86 22.77 -3.01
CA LEU A 367 8.37 23.41 -4.23
C LEU A 367 7.33 24.37 -4.84
N ALA A 368 6.08 23.96 -4.86
CA ALA A 368 4.99 24.79 -5.39
C ALA A 368 4.72 26.03 -4.53
N ALA A 369 4.87 25.91 -3.21
CA ALA A 369 4.53 26.98 -2.26
C ALA A 369 5.66 27.98 -2.03
N LEU A 370 6.93 27.52 -2.00
CA LEU A 370 8.05 28.35 -1.52
C LEU A 370 8.89 28.99 -2.64
N TYR A 371 8.85 28.44 -3.84
CA TYR A 371 9.70 28.90 -4.94
C TYR A 371 8.88 29.72 -5.93
N SER A 372 9.42 30.86 -6.39
CA SER A 372 8.75 31.75 -7.34
C SER A 372 9.04 31.39 -8.81
N GLN A 373 10.12 30.65 -9.06
CA GLN A 373 10.55 30.27 -10.42
C GLN A 373 9.57 29.25 -11.04
N ASP A 374 9.31 29.35 -12.33
CA ASP A 374 8.47 28.41 -13.07
C ASP A 374 9.20 27.06 -13.31
N GLU A 375 10.53 27.08 -13.37
CA GLU A 375 11.35 25.90 -13.51
C GLU A 375 12.26 25.71 -12.30
N ILE A 376 12.18 24.55 -11.67
CA ILE A 376 12.97 24.15 -10.50
C ILE A 376 14.23 23.43 -11.00
N SER A 377 15.37 23.99 -10.71
CA SER A 377 16.67 23.46 -11.14
C SER A 377 17.11 22.24 -10.29
N ALA A 378 18.12 21.53 -10.79
CA ALA A 378 18.71 20.38 -10.09
C ALA A 378 19.31 20.79 -8.73
N GLU A 379 19.90 21.99 -8.64
CA GLU A 379 20.53 22.50 -7.40
C GLU A 379 19.47 22.71 -6.30
N ILE A 380 18.28 23.24 -6.67
CA ILE A 380 17.17 23.42 -5.73
C ILE A 380 16.70 22.04 -5.23
N ILE A 381 16.51 21.08 -6.13
CA ILE A 381 16.11 19.71 -5.76
C ILE A 381 17.14 19.10 -4.81
N GLU A 382 18.43 19.20 -5.14
CA GLU A 382 19.50 18.67 -4.29
C GLU A 382 19.50 19.30 -2.89
N ALA A 383 19.29 20.61 -2.80
CA ALA A 383 19.20 21.33 -1.52
C ALA A 383 17.99 20.87 -0.70
N GLU A 384 16.82 20.70 -1.34
CA GLU A 384 15.59 20.25 -0.68
C GLU A 384 15.69 18.80 -0.20
N LEU A 385 16.31 17.92 -1.00
CA LEU A 385 16.52 16.52 -0.63
C LEU A 385 17.48 16.40 0.57
N LYS A 386 18.55 17.18 0.59
CA LYS A 386 19.49 17.23 1.74
C LYS A 386 18.83 17.78 3.01
N THR A 387 17.93 18.76 2.87
CA THR A 387 17.17 19.33 3.99
C THR A 387 16.12 18.33 4.50
N GLY A 388 15.53 17.56 3.59
CA GLY A 388 14.57 16.50 3.91
C GLY A 388 15.17 15.25 4.55
N GLU A 389 16.51 15.10 4.53
CA GLU A 389 17.21 13.98 5.18
C GLU A 389 17.16 14.04 6.73
N ARG A 390 16.29 14.89 7.29
CA ARG A 390 16.02 14.87 8.73
C ARG A 390 14.55 14.53 9.05
N PRO A 391 14.10 13.29 8.85
CA PRO A 391 13.12 12.78 9.77
C PRO A 391 13.91 12.30 10.98
N VAL A 392 13.70 12.91 12.12
CA VAL A 392 14.03 12.26 13.38
C VAL A 392 13.14 11.02 13.45
N VAL A 393 13.63 9.90 12.97
CA VAL A 393 13.00 8.61 13.26
C VAL A 393 13.37 8.31 14.70
N PRO A 394 12.42 8.30 15.64
CA PRO A 394 12.78 7.84 16.98
C PRO A 394 13.19 6.37 16.88
N GLY A 395 14.47 6.08 17.05
CA GLY A 395 14.98 4.73 17.17
C GLY A 395 16.01 4.23 16.16
N VAL A 396 16.32 5.01 15.07
CA VAL A 396 17.48 4.67 14.23
C VAL A 396 18.31 5.93 14.06
N GLY A 397 19.24 6.14 14.95
CA GLY A 397 20.30 7.11 14.78
C GLY A 397 21.16 6.73 13.56
N PRO A 398 21.91 7.66 12.97
CA PRO A 398 22.87 7.32 11.93
C PRO A 398 23.76 6.17 12.45
N LEU A 399 23.95 5.17 11.60
CA LEU A 399 24.89 4.08 11.91
C LEU A 399 26.23 4.73 12.26
N ILE A 400 26.56 4.69 13.53
CA ILE A 400 27.87 5.14 14.00
C ILE A 400 28.86 4.16 13.37
N PRO A 401 29.86 4.63 12.63
CA PRO A 401 30.90 3.71 12.15
C PRO A 401 31.47 2.93 13.35
N ASP A 402 31.62 1.62 13.18
CA ASP A 402 31.99 0.68 14.25
C ASP A 402 33.34 1.01 14.92
N ASP A 403 34.10 1.94 14.36
CA ASP A 403 35.42 2.37 14.83
C ASP A 403 35.42 3.66 15.66
N LEU A 404 34.24 4.33 15.84
CA LEU A 404 34.17 5.54 16.66
C LEU A 404 33.87 5.18 18.14
N SER A 405 34.69 5.72 19.05
CA SER A 405 34.43 5.58 20.49
C SER A 405 33.21 6.39 20.93
N ILE A 406 32.60 6.01 22.04
CA ILE A 406 31.49 6.76 22.65
C ILE A 406 31.87 8.23 22.86
N GLY A 407 33.15 8.49 23.30
CA GLY A 407 33.67 9.84 23.49
C GLY A 407 33.58 10.67 22.20
N GLN A 408 34.01 10.10 21.11
CA GLN A 408 33.95 10.76 19.81
C GLN A 408 32.52 11.05 19.32
N UNK A 409 31.73 10.33 19.74
CA UNK A 409 30.48 10.52 19.48
C UNK A 409 29.92 11.62 20.15
N VAL A 410 30.05 11.60 21.33
CA VAL A 410 29.63 12.71 22.19
C VAL A 410 30.32 14.04 21.79
N GLU A 411 31.59 14.00 21.53
CA GLU A 411 32.34 15.18 21.08
C GLU A 411 31.74 15.79 19.82
N HIS A 412 31.46 14.98 18.82
CA HIS A 412 30.85 15.41 17.55
C HIS A 412 29.44 16.02 17.80
N PHE A 413 28.66 15.37 18.65
CA PHE A 413 27.34 15.89 19.05
C PHE A 413 27.47 17.27 19.71
N LEU A 414 28.39 17.40 20.68
CA LEU A 414 28.61 18.67 21.38
C LEU A 414 29.08 19.79 20.47
N GLN A 415 29.99 19.51 19.53
CA GLN A 415 30.44 20.49 18.52
C GLN A 415 29.25 21.03 17.73
N ARG A 416 28.39 20.14 17.22
CA ARG A 416 27.18 20.53 16.47
C ARG A 416 26.19 21.30 17.36
N TYR A 417 26.00 20.86 18.59
CA TYR A 417 25.10 21.47 19.55
C TYR A 417 25.54 22.92 19.84
N PHE A 418 26.82 23.14 20.13
CA PHE A 418 27.35 24.50 20.35
C PHE A 418 27.24 25.37 19.07
N ALA A 419 27.52 24.79 17.92
CA ALA A 419 27.42 25.52 16.63
C ALA A 419 25.99 25.99 16.33
N SER A 420 24.95 25.27 16.81
CA SER A 420 23.55 25.65 16.59
C SER A 420 23.14 26.97 17.29
N PHE A 421 23.97 27.47 18.22
CA PHE A 421 23.70 28.72 18.93
C PHE A 421 24.37 29.95 18.27
N ALA A 422 24.93 29.81 17.05
CA ALA A 422 25.46 30.92 16.26
C ALA A 422 26.46 31.84 17.01
N GLY A 423 27.24 31.27 17.92
CA GLY A 423 28.25 31.98 18.71
C GLY A 423 27.78 32.45 20.11
N GLU A 424 26.51 32.25 20.43
CA GLU A 424 26.02 32.45 21.80
C GLU A 424 26.21 31.19 22.64
N LEU A 425 26.17 31.32 23.96
CA LEU A 425 26.30 30.17 24.85
C LEU A 425 24.95 29.47 25.01
N PRO A 426 24.96 28.12 25.06
CA PRO A 426 23.74 27.35 25.36
C PRO A 426 23.13 27.74 26.72
N PRO A 427 21.83 27.53 26.90
CA PRO A 427 21.18 27.77 28.19
C PRO A 427 21.83 26.98 29.34
N SER A 428 21.80 27.53 30.56
CA SER A 428 22.35 26.90 31.77
C SER A 428 21.72 25.52 32.03
N GLY A 429 22.41 24.66 32.76
CA GLY A 429 21.96 23.28 33.03
C GLY A 429 22.36 22.27 31.98
N LEU A 430 23.27 22.61 31.07
CA LEU A 430 23.72 21.75 29.96
C LEU A 430 24.21 20.38 30.43
N TYR A 431 24.97 20.34 31.54
CA TYR A 431 25.50 19.08 32.10
C TYR A 431 24.36 18.08 32.38
N GLN A 432 23.33 18.53 33.10
CA GLN A 432 22.21 17.65 33.48
C GLN A 432 21.45 17.14 32.25
N ARG A 433 21.25 18.02 31.27
CA ARG A 433 20.55 17.63 30.01
C ARG A 433 21.33 16.59 29.22
N ILE A 434 22.62 16.82 28.99
CA ILE A 434 23.47 15.86 28.23
C ILE A 434 23.61 14.55 29.01
N LEU A 435 23.76 14.61 30.32
CA LEU A 435 23.87 13.43 31.14
C LEU A 435 22.58 12.57 31.06
N ALA A 436 21.40 13.19 31.11
CA ALA A 436 20.13 12.48 31.00
C ALA A 436 19.96 11.81 29.61
N GLU A 437 20.39 12.47 28.55
CA GLU A 437 20.36 11.92 27.17
C GLU A 437 21.24 10.67 27.03
N VAL A 438 22.35 10.59 27.75
CA VAL A 438 23.25 9.42 27.76
C VAL A 438 22.76 8.34 28.75
N GLU A 439 22.28 8.74 29.89
CA GLU A 439 21.83 7.80 30.96
C GLU A 439 20.55 7.05 30.56
N TYR A 440 19.60 7.72 29.88
CA TYR A 440 18.32 7.09 29.50
C TYR A 440 18.53 5.83 28.65
N PRO A 441 19.21 5.88 27.48
CA PRO A 441 19.42 4.67 26.66
C PRO A 441 20.29 3.63 27.38
N LEU A 442 21.25 4.04 28.18
CA LEU A 442 22.13 3.12 28.95
C LEU A 442 21.33 2.32 29.95
N VAL A 443 20.47 2.99 30.71
CA VAL A 443 19.61 2.34 31.75
C VAL A 443 18.57 1.45 31.03
N LEU A 444 17.97 1.92 29.95
CA LEU A 444 16.97 1.17 29.17
C LEU A 444 17.59 -0.11 28.58
N ALA A 445 18.76 -0.02 27.94
CA ALA A 445 19.48 -1.17 27.39
C ALA A 445 19.83 -2.20 28.47
N SER A 446 20.33 -1.73 29.62
CA SER A 446 20.69 -2.61 30.75
C SER A 446 19.47 -3.32 31.35
N MET A 447 18.34 -2.60 31.48
CA MET A 447 17.10 -3.19 31.98
C MET A 447 16.52 -4.21 30.95
N THR A 448 16.62 -3.93 29.66
CA THR A 448 16.19 -4.84 28.57
C THR A 448 17.05 -6.12 28.59
N ALA A 449 18.38 -5.97 28.61
CA ALA A 449 19.33 -7.10 28.63
C ALA A 449 19.14 -8.01 29.88
N THR A 450 18.70 -7.42 30.99
CA THR A 450 18.47 -8.18 32.25
C THR A 450 16.99 -8.57 32.43
N ARG A 451 16.15 -8.42 31.40
CA ARG A 451 14.71 -8.76 31.42
C ARG A 451 13.97 -8.13 32.60
N GLY A 452 14.27 -6.88 32.89
CA GLY A 452 13.65 -6.12 33.97
C GLY A 452 14.19 -6.41 35.37
N ASN A 453 15.25 -7.23 35.52
CA ASN A 453 15.84 -7.54 36.80
C ASN A 453 16.77 -6.39 37.26
N GLN A 454 16.26 -5.56 38.18
CA GLN A 454 16.97 -4.37 38.66
C GLN A 454 18.27 -4.69 39.44
N ILE A 455 18.38 -5.88 40.05
CA ILE A 455 19.61 -6.28 40.77
C ILE A 455 20.72 -6.54 39.74
N LYS A 456 20.43 -7.39 38.75
CA LYS A 456 21.40 -7.71 37.69
C LYS A 456 21.76 -6.48 36.85
N ALA A 457 20.78 -5.59 36.59
CA ALA A 457 21.02 -4.35 35.86
C ALA A 457 21.92 -3.39 36.66
N ALA A 458 21.73 -3.31 37.96
CA ALA A 458 22.57 -2.51 38.84
C ALA A 458 24.02 -3.04 38.86
N GLU A 459 24.18 -4.37 38.96
CA GLU A 459 25.48 -5.04 38.85
C GLU A 459 26.17 -4.75 37.51
N LEU A 460 25.43 -4.91 36.41
CA LEU A 460 25.92 -4.63 35.03
C LEU A 460 26.42 -3.19 34.89
N LEU A 461 25.68 -2.23 35.48
CA LEU A 461 25.99 -0.80 35.40
C LEU A 461 27.04 -0.35 36.49
N GLY A 462 27.41 -1.22 37.39
CA GLY A 462 28.29 -0.85 38.51
C GLY A 462 27.64 0.14 39.47
N LEU A 463 26.30 0.13 39.59
CA LEU A 463 25.55 1.05 40.43
C LEU A 463 24.93 0.34 41.64
N ASN A 464 24.73 1.10 42.74
CA ASN A 464 23.90 0.61 43.82
C ASN A 464 22.44 0.48 43.35
N ARG A 465 21.75 -0.57 43.79
CA ARG A 465 20.33 -0.83 43.40
C ARG A 465 19.41 0.36 43.69
N ASN A 466 19.62 1.06 44.81
CA ASN A 466 18.78 2.22 45.14
C ASN A 466 19.04 3.40 44.18
N THR A 467 20.30 3.57 43.76
CA THR A 467 20.69 4.57 42.76
C THR A 467 20.03 4.27 41.42
N LEU A 468 20.07 3.01 40.97
CA LEU A 468 19.41 2.60 39.73
C LEU A 468 17.90 2.83 39.81
N ARG A 469 17.28 2.50 40.93
CA ARG A 469 15.84 2.71 41.16
C ARG A 469 15.45 4.20 41.09
N LYS A 470 16.29 5.06 41.66
CA LYS A 470 16.13 6.52 41.58
C LYS A 470 16.22 6.99 40.13
N LYS A 471 17.25 6.54 39.39
CA LYS A 471 17.46 6.91 37.99
C LYS A 471 16.32 6.43 37.09
N ILE A 472 15.82 5.21 37.24
CA ILE A 472 14.65 4.67 36.51
C ILE A 472 13.45 5.60 36.68
N ARG A 473 13.20 6.10 37.87
CA ARG A 473 12.07 7.00 38.17
C ARG A 473 12.30 8.41 37.57
N GLU A 474 13.50 8.96 37.76
CA GLU A 474 13.86 10.31 37.29
C GLU A 474 13.89 10.40 35.78
N LEU A 475 14.36 9.36 35.10
CA LEU A 475 14.45 9.29 33.65
C LEU A 475 13.15 8.79 33.00
N GLY A 476 12.15 8.36 33.79
CA GLY A 476 10.87 7.87 33.24
C GLY A 476 11.01 6.56 32.45
N VAL A 477 11.99 5.72 32.79
CA VAL A 477 12.21 4.46 32.05
C VAL A 477 11.11 3.47 32.39
N ASN A 478 10.24 3.15 31.43
CA ASN A 478 9.18 2.15 31.58
C ASN A 478 9.77 0.73 31.49
N VAL A 479 9.79 0.02 32.58
CA VAL A 479 10.29 -1.35 32.66
C VAL A 479 9.10 -2.31 32.66
N TYR A 480 8.86 -2.99 31.56
CA TYR A 480 7.89 -4.08 31.55
C TYR A 480 8.47 -5.28 32.32
N LYS A 481 7.83 -5.65 33.40
CA LYS A 481 8.11 -6.93 34.08
C LYS A 481 7.62 -8.06 33.20
N ALA A 482 8.53 -8.83 32.64
CA ALA A 482 8.15 -10.14 32.09
C ALA A 482 7.58 -10.95 33.26
N SER A 483 6.28 -11.27 33.19
CA SER A 483 5.62 -12.13 34.17
C SER A 483 6.33 -13.48 34.18
N ARG A 484 6.71 -13.95 35.38
CA ARG A 484 7.15 -15.33 35.61
C ARG A 484 5.98 -16.25 35.21
N GLN A 485 6.19 -17.04 34.17
CA GLN A 485 5.41 -18.28 34.03
C GLN A 485 5.96 -19.31 34.98
N PRO A 486 5.11 -20.10 35.67
CA PRO A 486 5.57 -21.17 36.57
C PRO A 486 6.26 -22.30 35.84
#